data_8c8e84fcd44b5fa3de995b600cd20616
#
_entry.id   8c8e84fcd44b5fa3de995b600cd20616
#
_cell.length_a   1.000
_cell.length_b   1.000
_cell.length_c   1.000
_cell.angle_alpha   90.00
_cell.angle_beta   90.00
_cell.angle_gamma   90.00
#
_symmetry.space_group_name_H-M   'P 1'
#
loop_
_entity.id
_entity.type
_entity.pdbx_description
1 polymer ?
#
loop_
_entity_poly.entity_id
_entity_poly.type
_entity_poly.pdbx_seq_one_letter_code
_entity_poly.pdbx_strand_id
1 'polypeptide(L)'
;MGSKTGMVLVMGEITTHANLDIPKIVRQSLKEIGYTKSSHGIEYETCAVLVHLEEQSPEISQGVTEGKGKFQEQGAGDQGMMFGYACNETKELMPLPIQLAHKLTKRLALVRKIGEIPYLGPDGKSQVTIQYDDAGNPKYIDTIVIAIQHDDLIGGVFKTEKEEQEYIANEIENKIIRQVIPLELITEDMNIIINGTG
;
A
#
# COMPACT_ATOMS: atom_id res chain seq x y z
N MET A 1 5.07 -12.93 -5.80
CA MET A 1 4.13 -12.36 -6.77
C MET A 1 4.65 -11.00 -7.23
N GLY A 2 4.56 -10.69 -8.50
CA GLY A 2 4.91 -9.39 -9.09
C GLY A 2 3.80 -8.89 -10.00
N SER A 3 3.64 -7.59 -10.10
CA SER A 3 2.67 -6.97 -11.03
C SER A 3 3.28 -5.79 -11.76
N LYS A 4 2.87 -5.60 -12.98
CA LYS A 4 3.21 -4.46 -13.84
C LYS A 4 2.02 -4.22 -14.77
N THR A 5 2.00 -3.07 -15.46
CA THR A 5 0.94 -2.70 -16.39
C THR A 5 0.41 -3.90 -17.20
N GLY A 6 -0.87 -4.20 -17.07
CA GLY A 6 -1.55 -5.28 -17.78
C GLY A 6 -1.24 -6.71 -17.36
N MET A 7 -0.35 -6.96 -16.38
CA MET A 7 0.10 -8.31 -16.03
C MET A 7 0.28 -8.54 -14.54
N VAL A 8 -0.05 -9.76 -14.09
CA VAL A 8 0.33 -10.31 -12.78
C VAL A 8 1.07 -11.62 -12.98
N LEU A 9 2.22 -11.76 -12.33
CA LEU A 9 3.01 -12.99 -12.26
C LEU A 9 2.95 -13.56 -10.84
N VAL A 10 2.48 -14.80 -10.71
CA VAL A 10 2.53 -15.59 -9.47
C VAL A 10 3.56 -16.70 -9.67
N MET A 11 4.60 -16.69 -8.87
CA MET A 11 5.67 -17.69 -8.95
C MET A 11 6.15 -18.08 -7.56
N GLY A 12 6.68 -19.26 -7.44
CA GLY A 12 7.24 -19.79 -6.20
C GLY A 12 7.20 -21.30 -6.12
N GLU A 13 7.59 -21.81 -4.97
CA GLU A 13 7.56 -23.23 -4.65
C GLU A 13 6.60 -23.45 -3.48
N ILE A 14 5.71 -24.40 -3.59
CA ILE A 14 4.74 -24.72 -2.55
C ILE A 14 4.37 -26.20 -2.59
N THR A 15 4.40 -26.87 -1.45
CA THR A 15 3.91 -28.23 -1.27
C THR A 15 2.54 -28.17 -0.58
N THR A 16 1.49 -28.56 -1.30
CA THR A 16 0.11 -28.51 -0.78
C THR A 16 -0.79 -29.54 -1.49
N HIS A 17 -1.80 -30.00 -0.79
CA HIS A 17 -2.91 -30.78 -1.36
C HIS A 17 -4.07 -29.91 -1.84
N ALA A 18 -4.01 -28.59 -1.61
CA ALA A 18 -5.05 -27.67 -2.04
C ALA A 18 -5.00 -27.48 -3.57
N ASN A 19 -6.16 -27.52 -4.21
CA ASN A 19 -6.33 -27.18 -5.61
C ASN A 19 -6.96 -25.79 -5.72
N LEU A 20 -6.17 -24.79 -6.07
CA LEU A 20 -6.57 -23.39 -6.09
C LEU A 20 -6.60 -22.88 -7.54
N ASP A 21 -7.69 -22.20 -7.88
CA ASP A 21 -7.78 -21.40 -9.11
C ASP A 21 -7.06 -20.05 -8.89
N ILE A 22 -5.74 -20.06 -9.04
CA ILE A 22 -4.89 -18.87 -8.81
C ILE A 22 -5.31 -17.70 -9.70
N PRO A 23 -5.57 -17.86 -11.02
CA PRO A 23 -6.05 -16.77 -11.85
C PRO A 23 -7.33 -16.11 -11.31
N LYS A 24 -8.29 -16.91 -10.85
CA LYS A 24 -9.54 -16.42 -10.26
C LYS A 24 -9.28 -15.63 -8.99
N ILE A 25 -8.41 -16.11 -8.11
CA ILE A 25 -8.04 -15.43 -6.86
C ILE A 25 -7.37 -14.08 -7.17
N VAL A 26 -6.43 -14.04 -8.11
CA VAL A 26 -5.76 -12.82 -8.53
C VAL A 26 -6.75 -11.79 -9.06
N ARG A 27 -7.67 -12.19 -9.95
CA ARG A 27 -8.68 -11.30 -10.52
C ARG A 27 -9.62 -10.75 -9.44
N GLN A 28 -10.06 -11.62 -8.53
CA GLN A 28 -10.91 -11.20 -7.42
C GLN A 28 -10.19 -10.19 -6.51
N SER A 29 -8.93 -10.42 -6.18
CA SER A 29 -8.12 -9.50 -5.38
C SER A 29 -7.95 -8.13 -6.05
N LEU A 30 -7.66 -8.11 -7.37
CA LEU A 30 -7.56 -6.87 -8.14
C LEU A 30 -8.88 -6.08 -8.14
N LYS A 31 -10.01 -6.79 -8.30
CA LYS A 31 -11.35 -6.19 -8.25
C LYS A 31 -11.64 -5.57 -6.88
N GLU A 32 -11.35 -6.28 -5.79
CA GLU A 32 -11.56 -5.82 -4.41
C GLU A 32 -10.67 -4.61 -4.04
N ILE A 33 -9.45 -4.59 -4.58
CA ILE A 33 -8.56 -3.43 -4.46
C ILE A 33 -9.15 -2.23 -5.20
N GLY A 34 -9.78 -2.44 -6.37
CA GLY A 34 -10.42 -1.40 -7.19
C GLY A 34 -9.79 -1.19 -8.57
N TYR A 35 -9.00 -2.14 -9.04
CA TYR A 35 -8.47 -2.14 -10.42
C TYR A 35 -9.54 -2.61 -11.40
N THR A 36 -10.53 -1.77 -11.63
CA THR A 36 -11.73 -2.03 -12.44
C THR A 36 -11.76 -1.26 -13.75
N LYS A 37 -10.75 -0.45 -14.04
CA LYS A 37 -10.63 0.37 -15.26
C LYS A 37 -9.26 0.15 -15.90
N SER A 38 -9.23 0.00 -17.23
CA SER A 38 -7.98 -0.14 -17.98
C SER A 38 -7.09 1.12 -17.90
N SER A 39 -7.70 2.30 -17.72
CA SER A 39 -6.99 3.57 -17.49
C SER A 39 -6.11 3.58 -16.24
N HIS A 40 -6.38 2.68 -15.27
CA HIS A 40 -5.54 2.51 -14.08
C HIS A 40 -4.27 1.66 -14.32
N GLY A 41 -3.99 1.29 -15.58
CA GLY A 41 -2.79 0.54 -15.97
C GLY A 41 -2.93 -0.97 -15.85
N ILE A 42 -3.82 -1.48 -15.01
CA ILE A 42 -4.19 -2.89 -14.90
C ILE A 42 -5.70 -2.98 -14.61
N GLU A 43 -6.36 -3.95 -15.22
CA GLU A 43 -7.78 -4.18 -15.06
C GLU A 43 -8.03 -5.67 -14.80
N TYR A 44 -8.88 -6.00 -13.83
CA TYR A 44 -9.01 -7.35 -13.29
C TYR A 44 -9.54 -8.38 -14.27
N GLU A 45 -10.37 -8.00 -15.26
CA GLU A 45 -10.93 -8.93 -16.27
C GLU A 45 -9.92 -9.23 -17.37
N THR A 46 -9.18 -8.22 -17.82
CA THR A 46 -8.40 -8.28 -19.08
C THR A 46 -6.90 -8.46 -18.84
N CYS A 47 -6.40 -8.28 -17.61
CA CYS A 47 -4.97 -8.45 -17.33
C CYS A 47 -4.49 -9.89 -17.60
N ALA A 48 -3.24 -10.03 -18.04
CA ALA A 48 -2.59 -11.32 -18.10
C ALA A 48 -2.28 -11.84 -16.69
N VAL A 49 -2.57 -13.09 -16.41
CA VAL A 49 -2.20 -13.76 -15.17
C VAL A 49 -1.33 -14.96 -15.53
N LEU A 50 -0.04 -14.87 -15.19
CA LEU A 50 0.93 -15.93 -15.39
C LEU A 50 1.18 -16.64 -14.06
N VAL A 51 1.12 -17.97 -14.07
CA VAL A 51 1.33 -18.79 -12.87
C VAL A 51 2.43 -19.77 -13.15
N HIS A 52 3.48 -19.74 -12.32
CA HIS A 52 4.59 -20.68 -12.31
C HIS A 52 4.84 -21.10 -10.87
N LEU A 53 4.11 -22.12 -10.44
CA LEU A 53 4.24 -22.73 -9.11
C LEU A 53 4.71 -24.16 -9.28
N GLU A 54 5.75 -24.53 -8.53
CA GLU A 54 6.33 -25.86 -8.50
C GLU A 54 6.26 -26.46 -7.09
N GLU A 55 6.42 -27.76 -6.99
CA GLU A 55 6.60 -28.40 -5.69
C GLU A 55 7.96 -28.06 -5.14
N GLN A 56 8.05 -27.88 -3.82
CA GLN A 56 9.32 -27.68 -3.14
C GLN A 56 10.19 -28.92 -3.29
N SER A 57 11.53 -28.74 -3.45
CA SER A 57 12.46 -29.86 -3.57
C SER A 57 12.32 -30.82 -2.38
N PRO A 58 12.45 -32.15 -2.61
CA PRO A 58 12.30 -33.13 -1.53
C PRO A 58 13.27 -32.92 -0.36
N GLU A 59 14.49 -32.47 -0.64
CA GLU A 59 15.51 -32.19 0.37
C GLU A 59 15.10 -31.04 1.31
N ILE A 60 14.55 -29.97 0.74
CA ILE A 60 14.07 -28.82 1.52
C ILE A 60 12.77 -29.19 2.25
N SER A 61 11.83 -29.84 1.54
CA SER A 61 10.58 -30.31 2.12
C SER A 61 10.78 -31.22 3.33
N GLN A 62 11.80 -32.07 3.29
CA GLN A 62 12.18 -32.94 4.40
C GLN A 62 12.55 -32.12 5.66
N GLY A 63 13.22 -30.98 5.51
CA GLY A 63 13.60 -30.12 6.63
C GLY A 63 12.45 -29.28 7.20
N VAL A 64 11.43 -29.00 6.36
CA VAL A 64 10.25 -28.18 6.75
C VAL A 64 9.15 -29.03 7.36
N THR A 65 8.95 -30.25 6.88
CA THR A 65 7.84 -31.12 7.31
C THR A 65 8.14 -31.73 8.67
N GLU A 66 7.25 -31.51 9.64
CA GLU A 66 7.36 -32.07 10.99
C GLU A 66 7.54 -33.59 10.96
N GLY A 67 8.53 -34.08 11.72
CA GLY A 67 8.84 -35.51 11.85
C GLY A 67 9.49 -36.18 10.65
N LYS A 68 9.80 -35.46 9.55
CA LYS A 68 10.45 -36.02 8.37
C LYS A 68 11.95 -35.68 8.24
N GLY A 69 12.41 -34.65 8.93
CA GLY A 69 13.80 -34.19 8.89
C GLY A 69 14.67 -34.77 9.99
N LYS A 70 15.90 -34.24 10.08
CA LYS A 70 16.85 -34.55 11.15
C LYS A 70 16.33 -34.17 12.54
N PHE A 71 15.49 -33.13 12.58
CA PHE A 71 14.83 -32.62 13.79
C PHE A 71 13.36 -32.98 13.78
N GLN A 72 12.77 -33.23 14.96
CA GLN A 72 11.35 -33.55 15.07
C GLN A 72 10.44 -32.33 14.88
N GLU A 73 10.98 -31.14 15.18
CA GLU A 73 10.26 -29.87 15.04
C GLU A 73 10.27 -29.39 13.59
N GLN A 74 9.26 -28.61 13.22
CA GLN A 74 9.17 -27.96 11.92
C GLN A 74 10.35 -26.99 11.73
N GLY A 75 11.08 -27.14 10.64
CA GLY A 75 12.15 -26.23 10.24
C GLY A 75 11.67 -25.10 9.33
N ALA A 76 12.58 -24.20 8.99
CA ALA A 76 12.36 -23.15 8.00
C ALA A 76 12.73 -23.63 6.60
N GLY A 77 12.03 -23.13 5.57
CA GLY A 77 12.32 -23.46 4.17
C GLY A 77 13.59 -22.84 3.62
N ASP A 78 14.19 -21.89 4.34
CA ASP A 78 15.46 -21.25 3.98
C ASP A 78 16.14 -20.68 5.22
N GLN A 79 17.40 -20.29 5.07
CA GLN A 79 18.14 -19.51 6.07
C GLN A 79 17.56 -18.11 6.16
N GLY A 80 17.62 -17.52 7.37
CA GLY A 80 17.15 -16.16 7.55
C GLY A 80 17.68 -15.52 8.82
N MET A 81 17.78 -14.20 8.78
CA MET A 81 18.02 -13.37 9.94
C MET A 81 16.98 -12.26 9.95
N MET A 82 16.35 -12.04 11.09
CA MET A 82 15.25 -11.10 11.24
C MET A 82 15.58 -10.05 12.28
N PHE A 83 15.22 -8.80 12.00
CA PHE A 83 15.33 -7.69 12.91
C PHE A 83 13.94 -7.25 13.34
N GLY A 84 13.75 -6.98 14.61
CA GLY A 84 12.53 -6.41 15.17
C GLY A 84 12.83 -5.05 15.80
N TYR A 85 11.89 -4.12 15.64
CA TYR A 85 11.94 -2.81 16.29
C TYR A 85 10.56 -2.42 16.79
N ALA A 86 10.49 -1.87 18.00
CA ALA A 86 9.30 -1.28 18.58
C ALA A 86 9.67 -0.04 19.40
N CYS A 87 8.78 0.93 19.47
CA CYS A 87 8.93 2.14 20.27
C CYS A 87 7.59 2.52 20.93
N ASN A 88 7.61 3.48 21.84
CA ASN A 88 6.42 3.93 22.57
C ASN A 88 5.80 5.22 22.03
N GLU A 89 6.14 5.60 20.79
CA GLU A 89 5.60 6.81 20.17
C GLU A 89 4.10 6.70 19.83
N THR A 90 3.61 5.48 19.62
CA THR A 90 2.20 5.19 19.29
C THR A 90 1.68 4.04 20.14
N LYS A 91 0.35 3.92 20.25
CA LYS A 91 -0.31 2.80 20.94
C LYS A 91 -0.02 1.45 20.30
N GLU A 92 0.27 1.46 19.00
CA GLU A 92 0.62 0.31 18.21
C GLU A 92 2.10 -0.10 18.36
N LEU A 93 2.86 0.61 19.20
CA LEU A 93 4.30 0.43 19.42
C LEU A 93 5.13 0.58 18.14
N MET A 94 4.65 1.38 17.20
CA MET A 94 5.27 1.70 15.93
C MET A 94 5.77 3.15 15.91
N PRO A 95 6.85 3.45 15.17
CA PRO A 95 7.28 4.83 14.95
C PRO A 95 6.16 5.69 14.35
N LEU A 96 6.02 6.91 14.87
CA LEU A 96 4.94 7.81 14.48
C LEU A 96 4.90 8.15 12.97
N PRO A 97 6.04 8.38 12.27
CA PRO A 97 6.00 8.69 10.84
C PRO A 97 5.32 7.61 10.00
N ILE A 98 5.74 6.34 10.17
CA ILE A 98 5.18 5.23 9.39
C ILE A 98 3.73 4.95 9.79
N GLN A 99 3.38 5.14 11.06
CA GLN A 99 2.01 4.94 11.53
C GLN A 99 1.06 5.97 10.92
N LEU A 100 1.47 7.24 10.85
CA LEU A 100 0.68 8.28 10.18
C LEU A 100 0.60 8.05 8.67
N ALA A 101 1.70 7.68 8.04
CA ALA A 101 1.71 7.35 6.61
C ALA A 101 0.72 6.21 6.29
N HIS A 102 0.71 5.13 7.08
CA HIS A 102 -0.28 4.05 6.94
C HIS A 102 -1.73 4.52 7.16
N LYS A 103 -1.97 5.39 8.14
CA LYS A 103 -3.31 5.95 8.38
C LYS A 103 -3.79 6.81 7.21
N LEU A 104 -2.90 7.59 6.59
CA LEU A 104 -3.21 8.38 5.39
C LEU A 104 -3.61 7.50 4.21
N THR A 105 -2.81 6.47 3.86
CA THR A 105 -3.13 5.55 2.76
C THR A 105 -4.39 4.72 3.03
N LYS A 106 -4.62 4.33 4.29
CA LYS A 106 -5.86 3.67 4.70
C LYS A 106 -7.09 4.57 4.51
N ARG A 107 -6.99 5.86 4.86
CA ARG A 107 -8.05 6.84 4.65
C ARG A 107 -8.30 7.08 3.16
N LEU A 108 -7.25 7.19 2.33
CA LEU A 108 -7.35 7.27 0.87
C LEU A 108 -8.16 6.10 0.30
N ALA A 109 -7.82 4.87 0.69
CA ALA A 109 -8.54 3.68 0.26
C ALA A 109 -10.01 3.67 0.71
N LEU A 110 -10.29 4.16 1.94
CA LEU A 110 -11.63 4.24 2.47
C LEU A 110 -12.50 5.21 1.66
N VAL A 111 -12.07 6.47 1.50
CA VAL A 111 -12.87 7.51 0.81
C VAL A 111 -13.15 7.15 -0.65
N ARG A 112 -12.20 6.47 -1.31
CA ARG A 112 -12.41 5.92 -2.65
C ARG A 112 -13.48 4.83 -2.65
N LYS A 113 -13.38 3.85 -1.74
CA LYS A 113 -14.31 2.71 -1.66
C LYS A 113 -15.74 3.11 -1.33
N ILE A 114 -15.93 4.13 -0.48
CA ILE A 114 -17.27 4.64 -0.14
C ILE A 114 -17.77 5.73 -1.10
N GLY A 115 -16.98 6.10 -2.13
CA GLY A 115 -17.34 7.09 -3.14
C GLY A 115 -17.33 8.54 -2.64
N GLU A 116 -16.67 8.85 -1.53
CA GLU A 116 -16.51 10.21 -1.00
C GLU A 116 -15.64 11.08 -1.92
N ILE A 117 -14.64 10.44 -2.57
CA ILE A 117 -13.83 11.01 -3.65
C ILE A 117 -13.83 10.01 -4.81
N PRO A 118 -14.80 10.08 -5.73
CA PRO A 118 -15.07 9.01 -6.69
C PRO A 118 -14.07 8.92 -7.85
N TYR A 119 -13.27 9.96 -8.07
CA TYR A 119 -12.26 10.00 -9.12
C TYR A 119 -10.91 9.41 -8.71
N LEU A 120 -10.73 9.00 -7.44
CA LEU A 120 -9.47 8.37 -7.00
C LEU A 120 -9.30 6.98 -7.61
N GLY A 121 -8.10 6.74 -8.13
CA GLY A 121 -7.61 5.41 -8.48
C GLY A 121 -7.14 4.62 -7.26
N PRO A 122 -6.84 3.32 -7.42
CA PRO A 122 -6.41 2.47 -6.31
C PRO A 122 -4.95 2.64 -5.90
N ASP A 123 -4.10 3.24 -6.73
CA ASP A 123 -2.70 3.49 -6.40
C ASP A 123 -2.56 4.80 -5.63
N GLY A 124 -1.88 4.73 -4.48
CA GLY A 124 -1.62 5.89 -3.65
C GLY A 124 -0.42 5.66 -2.73
N LYS A 125 0.35 6.73 -2.55
CA LYS A 125 1.54 6.76 -1.68
C LYS A 125 1.43 7.91 -0.69
N SER A 126 2.02 7.73 0.49
CA SER A 126 2.17 8.79 1.47
C SER A 126 3.53 8.73 2.13
N GLN A 127 4.06 9.89 2.47
CA GLN A 127 5.27 10.06 3.28
C GLN A 127 4.99 11.11 4.33
N VAL A 128 5.48 10.89 5.55
CA VAL A 128 5.38 11.85 6.66
C VAL A 128 6.76 12.07 7.24
N THR A 129 7.19 13.32 7.29
CA THR A 129 8.43 13.76 7.93
C THR A 129 8.09 14.45 9.24
N ILE A 130 8.70 14.01 10.33
CA ILE A 130 8.46 14.52 11.68
C ILE A 130 9.74 15.10 12.24
N GLN A 131 9.63 16.28 12.85
CA GLN A 131 10.69 16.86 13.65
C GLN A 131 10.65 16.29 15.06
N TYR A 132 11.81 15.86 15.55
CA TYR A 132 12.01 15.36 16.90
C TYR A 132 12.79 16.37 17.74
N ASP A 133 12.60 16.33 19.06
CA ASP A 133 13.45 17.06 20.01
C ASP A 133 14.76 16.31 20.28
N ASP A 134 15.67 16.92 21.03
CA ASP A 134 16.97 16.34 21.39
C ASP A 134 16.85 15.08 22.25
N ALA A 135 15.71 14.85 22.89
CA ALA A 135 15.40 13.66 23.67
C ALA A 135 14.75 12.54 22.83
N GLY A 136 14.49 12.80 21.52
CA GLY A 136 13.89 11.84 20.61
C GLY A 136 12.37 11.79 20.69
N ASN A 137 11.68 12.80 21.23
CA ASN A 137 10.22 12.86 21.21
C ASN A 137 9.71 13.58 19.98
N PRO A 138 8.62 13.11 19.34
CA PRO A 138 7.99 13.80 18.22
C PRO A 138 7.48 15.19 18.64
N LYS A 139 7.77 16.21 17.85
CA LYS A 139 7.36 17.61 18.10
C LYS A 139 6.22 18.06 17.17
N TYR A 140 6.47 18.02 15.87
CA TYR A 140 5.52 18.45 14.86
C TYR A 140 5.84 17.79 13.51
N ILE A 141 4.88 17.85 12.60
CA ILE A 141 5.07 17.39 11.23
C ILE A 141 5.69 18.52 10.42
N ASP A 142 6.85 18.21 9.82
CA ASP A 142 7.54 19.09 8.90
C ASP A 142 6.91 19.04 7.51
N THR A 143 6.78 17.83 6.96
CA THR A 143 6.30 17.64 5.58
C THR A 143 5.40 16.40 5.46
N ILE A 144 4.32 16.55 4.70
CA ILE A 144 3.48 15.44 4.22
C ILE A 144 3.54 15.43 2.70
N VAL A 145 3.89 14.27 2.12
CA VAL A 145 3.81 14.05 0.67
C VAL A 145 2.75 12.99 0.41
N ILE A 146 1.81 13.28 -0.49
CA ILE A 146 0.82 12.33 -0.99
C ILE A 146 0.88 12.32 -2.51
N ALA A 147 1.03 11.13 -3.09
CA ALA A 147 0.87 10.90 -4.52
C ALA A 147 -0.28 9.94 -4.75
N ILE A 148 -1.23 10.31 -5.58
CA ILE A 148 -2.44 9.55 -5.86
C ILE A 148 -2.68 9.42 -7.36
N GLN A 149 -3.16 8.26 -7.75
CA GLN A 149 -3.76 8.05 -9.05
C GLN A 149 -5.18 8.60 -9.04
N HIS A 150 -5.58 9.31 -10.09
CA HIS A 150 -6.95 9.80 -10.26
C HIS A 150 -7.37 9.77 -11.72
N ASP A 151 -8.68 9.82 -11.97
CA ASP A 151 -9.22 10.02 -13.30
C ASP A 151 -8.90 11.46 -13.77
N ASP A 152 -8.78 11.66 -15.07
CA ASP A 152 -8.67 12.97 -15.68
C ASP A 152 -10.01 13.71 -15.57
N LEU A 153 -9.99 14.88 -14.95
CA LEU A 153 -11.16 15.73 -14.76
C LEU A 153 -11.18 16.93 -15.73
N ILE A 154 -10.13 17.09 -16.56
CA ILE A 154 -10.04 18.17 -17.54
C ILE A 154 -11.07 17.98 -18.65
N GLY A 155 -11.68 19.07 -19.08
CA GLY A 155 -12.71 19.07 -20.13
C GLY A 155 -14.12 18.65 -19.67
N GLY A 156 -14.22 18.04 -18.47
CA GLY A 156 -15.51 17.75 -17.84
C GLY A 156 -15.88 18.80 -16.79
N VAL A 157 -15.01 19.00 -15.81
CA VAL A 157 -15.22 19.92 -14.66
C VAL A 157 -14.28 21.11 -14.73
N PHE A 158 -13.02 20.89 -15.07
CA PHE A 158 -11.97 21.90 -15.09
C PHE A 158 -11.49 22.20 -16.52
N LYS A 159 -11.03 23.44 -16.73
CA LYS A 159 -10.52 23.89 -18.04
C LYS A 159 -9.00 23.81 -18.14
N THR A 160 -8.32 23.83 -17.00
CA THR A 160 -6.86 23.83 -16.93
C THR A 160 -6.39 22.79 -15.90
N GLU A 161 -5.22 22.24 -16.14
CA GLU A 161 -4.52 21.34 -15.23
C GLU A 161 -4.28 21.97 -13.85
N LYS A 162 -3.99 23.26 -13.81
CA LYS A 162 -3.78 24.00 -12.58
C LYS A 162 -5.06 24.02 -11.70
N GLU A 163 -6.23 24.30 -12.31
CA GLU A 163 -7.50 24.28 -11.59
C GLU A 163 -7.82 22.89 -11.04
N GLU A 164 -7.55 21.83 -11.81
CA GLU A 164 -7.72 20.46 -11.41
C GLU A 164 -6.82 20.11 -10.22
N GLN A 165 -5.54 20.44 -10.31
CA GLN A 165 -4.55 20.18 -9.26
C GLN A 165 -4.90 20.91 -7.96
N GLU A 166 -5.27 22.21 -8.02
CA GLU A 166 -5.69 22.98 -6.87
C GLU A 166 -6.95 22.37 -6.20
N TYR A 167 -7.91 21.91 -7.00
CA TYR A 167 -9.10 21.23 -6.49
C TYR A 167 -8.75 19.91 -5.80
N ILE A 168 -7.96 19.06 -6.45
CA ILE A 168 -7.54 17.76 -5.90
C ILE A 168 -6.75 17.99 -4.61
N ALA A 169 -5.81 18.93 -4.58
CA ALA A 169 -5.02 19.24 -3.41
C ALA A 169 -5.92 19.64 -2.22
N ASN A 170 -6.90 20.50 -2.46
CA ASN A 170 -7.84 20.95 -1.44
C ASN A 170 -8.73 19.80 -0.90
N GLU A 171 -9.22 18.93 -1.78
CA GLU A 171 -9.99 17.74 -1.38
C GLU A 171 -9.16 16.77 -0.53
N ILE A 172 -7.92 16.51 -0.94
CA ILE A 172 -7.02 15.61 -0.22
C ILE A 172 -6.62 16.21 1.14
N GLU A 173 -6.30 17.49 1.20
CA GLU A 173 -6.01 18.14 2.47
C GLU A 173 -7.20 18.01 3.45
N ASN A 174 -8.40 18.39 3.03
CA ASN A 174 -9.56 18.46 3.90
C ASN A 174 -10.14 17.08 4.28
N LYS A 175 -10.23 16.16 3.30
CA LYS A 175 -10.88 14.85 3.49
C LYS A 175 -9.94 13.76 3.95
N ILE A 176 -8.62 13.93 3.77
CA ILE A 176 -7.61 12.93 4.13
C ILE A 176 -6.73 13.44 5.25
N ILE A 177 -5.92 14.49 4.99
CA ILE A 177 -4.88 14.93 5.92
C ILE A 177 -5.49 15.42 7.22
N ARG A 178 -6.42 16.38 7.15
CA ARG A 178 -7.09 16.97 8.32
C ARG A 178 -7.93 15.98 9.12
N GLN A 179 -8.31 14.84 8.54
CA GLN A 179 -9.08 13.78 9.22
C GLN A 179 -8.19 12.74 9.91
N VAL A 180 -6.90 12.69 9.57
CA VAL A 180 -5.97 11.67 10.06
C VAL A 180 -4.94 12.25 11.01
N ILE A 181 -4.44 13.44 10.72
CA ILE A 181 -3.34 14.06 11.46
C ILE A 181 -3.86 14.71 12.74
N PRO A 182 -3.30 14.37 13.91
CA PRO A 182 -3.61 15.04 15.17
C PRO A 182 -3.30 16.55 15.10
N LEU A 183 -4.20 17.37 15.63
CA LEU A 183 -4.08 18.84 15.56
C LEU A 183 -2.81 19.35 16.26
N GLU A 184 -2.38 18.69 17.33
CA GLU A 184 -1.18 19.03 18.09
C GLU A 184 0.13 18.85 17.30
N LEU A 185 0.11 18.13 16.18
CA LEU A 185 1.28 17.94 15.32
C LEU A 185 1.30 18.88 14.11
N ILE A 186 0.23 19.66 13.92
CA ILE A 186 0.10 20.60 12.79
C ILE A 186 0.66 21.96 13.20
N THR A 187 1.52 22.51 12.35
CA THR A 187 2.04 23.89 12.48
C THR A 187 1.66 24.72 11.25
N GLU A 188 1.75 26.04 11.35
CA GLU A 188 1.53 26.94 10.21
C GLU A 188 2.56 26.72 9.09
N ASP A 189 3.77 26.30 9.44
CA ASP A 189 4.89 26.05 8.51
C ASP A 189 4.89 24.61 7.93
N MET A 190 3.89 23.77 8.28
CA MET A 190 3.82 22.39 7.77
C MET A 190 3.68 22.40 6.25
N ASN A 191 4.61 21.73 5.56
CA ASN A 191 4.59 21.61 4.11
C ASN A 191 3.71 20.45 3.66
N ILE A 192 2.81 20.70 2.71
CA ILE A 192 1.93 19.67 2.11
C ILE A 192 2.21 19.63 0.61
N ILE A 193 2.62 18.48 0.11
CA ILE A 193 2.89 18.23 -1.31
C ILE A 193 1.95 17.13 -1.80
N ILE A 194 1.09 17.46 -2.74
CA ILE A 194 0.14 16.53 -3.36
C ILE A 194 0.45 16.49 -4.85
N ASN A 195 0.69 15.25 -5.38
CA ASN A 195 1.08 15.04 -6.78
C ASN A 195 2.17 16.00 -7.27
N GLY A 196 3.30 16.07 -6.55
CA GLY A 196 4.36 17.07 -6.77
C GLY A 196 5.08 17.01 -8.11
N THR A 197 4.70 16.12 -9.02
CA THR A 197 5.24 16.03 -10.40
C THR A 197 4.28 16.59 -11.44
N GLY A 198 3.14 17.07 -11.05
CA GLY A 198 2.09 17.57 -11.95
C GLY A 198 0.96 16.60 -12.14
#